data_63fef014ddde49186f7b35a6296952b0
#
_entry.id   63fef014ddde49186f7b35a6296952b0
#
_cell.length_a   1.000
_cell.length_b   1.000
_cell.length_c   1.000
_cell.angle_alpha   90.00
_cell.angle_beta   90.00
_cell.angle_gamma   90.00
#
_symmetry.space_group_name_H-M   'P 1'
#
loop_
_entity.id
_entity.type
_entity.pdbx_description
1 polymer ?
#
loop_
_entity_poly.entity_id
_entity_poly.type
_entity_poly.pdbx_seq_one_letter_code
_entity_poly.pdbx_strand_id
1 'polypeptide(L)'
;LYQAMIGKDMVGAAIVFPDETQKSVYIGRIFIDSVYHRKGYGIRLMECIESNFPFATEINLDTPCWNERTNAFYKRLGYRIVKIEDGFNFYQKSLMNSLMQ
;
A
#
# COMPACT_ATOMS: atom_id res chain seq x y z
N LEU A 1 8.99 8.30 -4.34
CA LEU A 1 8.13 8.89 -3.31
C LEU A 1 6.81 9.34 -3.91
N TYR A 2 5.72 8.86 -3.35
CA TYR A 2 4.37 9.24 -3.76
C TYR A 2 3.77 10.13 -2.69
N GLN A 3 3.12 11.21 -3.09
CA GLN A 3 2.50 12.16 -2.17
C GLN A 3 1.02 12.30 -2.46
N ALA A 4 0.22 12.32 -1.39
CA ALA A 4 -1.20 12.65 -1.49
C ALA A 4 -1.36 14.11 -1.11
N MET A 5 -2.01 14.87 -1.99
CA MET A 5 -2.14 16.33 -1.82
C MET A 5 -3.59 16.76 -1.86
N ILE A 6 -3.91 17.78 -1.05
CA ILE A 6 -5.15 18.53 -1.18
C ILE A 6 -4.74 19.98 -1.36
N GLY A 7 -4.98 20.52 -2.56
CA GLY A 7 -4.47 21.83 -2.90
C GLY A 7 -2.96 21.85 -2.73
N LYS A 8 -2.47 22.69 -1.82
CA LYS A 8 -1.04 22.78 -1.52
C LYS A 8 -0.63 21.98 -0.29
N ASP A 9 -1.58 21.36 0.39
CA ASP A 9 -1.32 20.64 1.63
C ASP A 9 -1.05 19.18 1.36
N MET A 10 0.10 18.68 1.84
CA MET A 10 0.41 17.27 1.75
C MET A 10 -0.34 16.53 2.86
N VAL A 11 -1.22 15.60 2.46
CA VAL A 11 -2.03 14.86 3.41
C VAL A 11 -1.48 13.46 3.68
N GLY A 12 -0.52 13.02 2.89
CA GLY A 12 0.11 11.71 3.09
C GLY A 12 1.25 11.49 2.12
N ALA A 13 1.97 10.40 2.33
CA ALA A 13 3.09 10.03 1.47
C ALA A 13 3.37 8.54 1.56
N ALA A 14 4.04 8.01 0.55
CA ALA A 14 4.49 6.62 0.53
C ALA A 14 5.87 6.52 -0.12
N ILE A 15 6.68 5.61 0.40
CA ILE A 15 7.97 5.27 -0.21
C ILE A 15 7.82 3.88 -0.81
N VAL A 16 8.10 3.76 -2.09
CA VAL A 16 7.80 2.56 -2.86
C VAL A 16 9.08 2.07 -3.54
N PHE A 17 9.30 0.77 -3.49
CA PHE A 17 10.49 0.12 -4.07
C PHE A 17 10.05 -0.93 -5.09
N PRO A 18 9.96 -0.56 -6.37
CA PRO A 18 9.71 -1.56 -7.41
C PRO A 18 10.97 -2.38 -7.68
N ASP A 19 10.79 -3.64 -8.09
CA ASP A 19 11.93 -4.43 -8.54
C ASP A 19 12.32 -4.01 -9.95
N GLU A 20 13.37 -4.64 -10.51
CA GLU A 20 13.89 -4.26 -11.82
C GLU A 20 12.87 -4.42 -12.94
N THR A 21 11.98 -5.39 -12.83
CA THR A 21 10.95 -5.66 -13.85
C THR A 21 9.67 -4.89 -13.59
N GLN A 22 9.56 -4.25 -12.41
CA GLN A 22 8.35 -3.57 -11.93
C GLN A 22 7.15 -4.49 -11.80
N LYS A 23 7.40 -5.80 -11.70
CA LYS A 23 6.33 -6.78 -11.47
C LYS A 23 6.04 -6.99 -10.00
N SER A 24 7.03 -6.75 -9.15
CA SER A 24 6.88 -6.82 -7.70
C SER A 24 7.20 -5.46 -7.12
N VAL A 25 6.32 -4.94 -6.29
CA VAL A 25 6.46 -3.62 -5.69
C VAL A 25 6.39 -3.77 -4.19
N TYR A 26 7.34 -3.18 -3.48
CA TYR A 26 7.34 -3.16 -2.03
C TYR A 26 7.07 -1.76 -1.52
N ILE A 27 6.08 -1.62 -0.65
CA ILE A 27 5.80 -0.34 -0.02
C ILE A 27 6.55 -0.33 1.31
N GLY A 28 7.62 0.46 1.37
CA GLY A 28 8.47 0.52 2.56
C GLY A 28 7.86 1.34 3.67
N ARG A 29 7.13 2.38 3.31
CA ARG A 29 6.49 3.25 4.30
C ARG A 29 5.33 3.97 3.65
N ILE A 30 4.24 4.09 4.40
CA ILE A 30 3.06 4.85 3.97
C ILE A 30 2.45 5.50 5.20
N PHE A 31 2.01 6.75 5.07
CA PHE A 31 1.29 7.42 6.13
C PHE A 31 0.28 8.41 5.56
N ILE A 32 -0.76 8.66 6.33
CA ILE A 32 -1.73 9.72 6.08
C ILE A 32 -1.79 10.57 7.34
N ASP A 33 -1.71 11.88 7.18
CA ASP A 33 -1.80 12.80 8.31
C ASP A 33 -3.08 12.53 9.10
N SER A 34 -2.98 12.47 10.43
CA SER A 34 -4.09 12.09 11.29
C SER A 34 -5.34 12.94 11.09
N VAL A 35 -5.16 14.21 10.72
CA VAL A 35 -6.27 15.12 10.45
C VAL A 35 -7.13 14.61 9.30
N TYR A 36 -6.56 13.82 8.39
CA TYR A 36 -7.24 13.32 7.20
C TYR A 36 -7.61 11.84 7.28
N HIS A 37 -7.48 11.23 8.46
CA HIS A 37 -7.88 9.84 8.62
C HIS A 37 -9.38 9.67 8.40
N ARG A 38 -9.78 8.50 7.89
CA ARG A 38 -11.18 8.15 7.63
C ARG A 38 -11.86 8.99 6.55
N LYS A 39 -11.07 9.67 5.72
CA LYS A 39 -11.60 10.46 4.60
C LYS A 39 -11.31 9.82 3.24
N GLY A 40 -10.82 8.58 3.25
CA GLY A 40 -10.57 7.85 2.02
C GLY A 40 -9.25 8.18 1.34
N TYR A 41 -8.41 9.02 1.91
CA TYR A 41 -7.14 9.38 1.27
C TYR A 41 -6.14 8.24 1.25
N GLY A 42 -6.16 7.37 2.27
CA GLY A 42 -5.31 6.20 2.29
C GLY A 42 -5.63 5.25 1.15
N ILE A 43 -6.91 5.03 0.90
CA ILE A 43 -7.37 4.19 -0.20
C ILE A 43 -6.95 4.79 -1.53
N ARG A 44 -7.12 6.10 -1.70
CA ARG A 44 -6.74 6.79 -2.94
C ARG A 44 -5.24 6.72 -3.18
N LEU A 45 -4.43 6.85 -2.13
CA LEU A 45 -2.99 6.76 -2.26
C LEU A 45 -2.60 5.35 -2.70
N MET A 46 -3.20 4.33 -2.12
CA MET A 46 -2.93 2.94 -2.49
C MET A 46 -3.34 2.68 -3.94
N GLU A 47 -4.50 3.17 -4.35
CA GLU A 47 -4.97 3.03 -5.73
C GLU A 47 -4.03 3.74 -6.72
N CYS A 48 -3.53 4.91 -6.33
CA CYS A 48 -2.57 5.64 -7.14
C CYS A 48 -1.28 4.84 -7.33
N ILE A 49 -0.78 4.24 -6.25
CA ILE A 49 0.42 3.40 -6.32
C ILE A 49 0.18 2.24 -7.27
N GLU A 50 -0.95 1.54 -7.12
CA GLU A 50 -1.27 0.41 -7.98
C GLU A 50 -1.36 0.82 -9.44
N SER A 51 -1.95 2.00 -9.71
CA SER A 51 -2.09 2.50 -11.08
C SER A 51 -0.76 2.86 -11.73
N ASN A 52 0.23 3.25 -10.93
CA ASN A 52 1.52 3.65 -11.47
C ASN A 52 2.41 2.47 -11.84
N PHE A 53 1.99 1.26 -11.51
CA PHE A 53 2.73 0.05 -11.85
C PHE A 53 1.83 -0.94 -12.58
N PRO A 54 1.43 -0.61 -13.84
CA PRO A 54 0.44 -1.41 -14.55
C PRO A 54 0.91 -2.84 -14.87
N PHE A 55 2.21 -3.09 -14.82
CA PHE A 55 2.75 -4.42 -15.06
C PHE A 55 3.00 -5.20 -13.77
N ALA A 56 2.74 -4.59 -12.61
CA ALA A 56 2.94 -5.25 -11.33
C ALA A 56 1.95 -6.39 -11.17
N THR A 57 2.46 -7.54 -10.71
CA THR A 57 1.63 -8.70 -10.40
C THR A 57 1.37 -8.81 -8.91
N GLU A 58 2.14 -8.11 -8.11
CA GLU A 58 1.97 -8.13 -6.66
C GLU A 58 2.47 -6.87 -6.01
N ILE A 59 1.86 -6.51 -4.90
CA ILE A 59 2.31 -5.44 -4.03
C ILE A 59 2.54 -6.04 -2.65
N ASN A 60 3.68 -5.73 -2.07
CA ASN A 60 4.10 -6.27 -0.78
C ASN A 60 4.32 -5.13 0.21
N LEU A 61 3.95 -5.36 1.46
CA LEU A 61 4.19 -4.41 2.53
C LEU A 61 4.21 -5.13 3.87
N ASP A 62 4.62 -4.44 4.91
CA ASP A 62 4.54 -4.99 6.25
C ASP A 62 4.00 -3.94 7.22
N THR A 63 3.52 -4.42 8.37
CA THR A 63 3.06 -3.55 9.43
C THR A 63 3.21 -4.31 10.77
N PRO A 64 3.46 -3.58 11.87
CA PRO A 64 3.57 -4.25 13.17
C PRO A 64 2.30 -5.02 13.52
N CYS A 65 2.47 -6.21 14.09
CA CYS A 65 1.35 -7.06 14.49
C CYS A 65 0.40 -6.35 15.46
N TRP A 66 0.95 -5.48 16.32
CA TRP A 66 0.15 -4.79 17.33
C TRP A 66 -0.73 -3.68 16.79
N ASN A 67 -0.48 -3.22 15.58
CA ASN A 67 -1.22 -2.09 15.02
C ASN A 67 -2.52 -2.57 14.38
N GLU A 68 -3.56 -2.68 15.18
CA GLU A 68 -4.85 -3.19 14.72
C GLU A 68 -5.44 -2.38 13.57
N ARG A 69 -5.23 -1.08 13.60
CA ARG A 69 -5.81 -0.17 12.61
C ARG A 69 -5.22 -0.38 11.22
N THR A 70 -3.88 -0.45 11.12
CA THR A 70 -3.25 -0.66 9.82
C THR A 70 -3.50 -2.07 9.31
N ASN A 71 -3.50 -3.06 10.21
CA ASN A 71 -3.82 -4.42 9.81
C ASN A 71 -5.23 -4.52 9.23
N ALA A 72 -6.22 -3.90 9.89
CA ALA A 72 -7.59 -3.89 9.39
C ALA A 72 -7.69 -3.18 8.05
N PHE A 73 -6.96 -2.08 7.89
CA PHE A 73 -6.94 -1.29 6.66
C PHE A 73 -6.45 -2.13 5.47
N TYR A 74 -5.31 -2.81 5.62
CA TYR A 74 -4.76 -3.60 4.54
C TYR A 74 -5.62 -4.81 4.21
N LYS A 75 -6.19 -5.49 5.22
CA LYS A 75 -7.09 -6.60 4.97
C LYS A 75 -8.32 -6.17 4.19
N ARG A 76 -8.85 -4.99 4.51
CA ARG A 76 -10.02 -4.45 3.79
C ARG A 76 -9.70 -4.16 2.33
N LEU A 77 -8.46 -3.80 2.02
CA LEU A 77 -8.04 -3.54 0.65
C LEU A 77 -7.70 -4.80 -0.14
N GLY A 78 -7.82 -5.96 0.47
CA GLY A 78 -7.57 -7.22 -0.22
C GLY A 78 -6.17 -7.77 -0.02
N TYR A 79 -5.39 -7.19 0.87
CA TYR A 79 -4.08 -7.72 1.23
C TYR A 79 -4.25 -8.88 2.20
N ARG A 80 -3.37 -9.86 2.10
CA ARG A 80 -3.39 -11.00 3.01
C ARG A 80 -1.99 -11.22 3.59
N ILE A 81 -1.96 -11.77 4.78
CA ILE A 81 -0.70 -12.07 5.47
C ILE A 81 -0.07 -13.29 4.81
N VAL A 82 1.17 -13.14 4.36
CA VAL A 82 1.94 -14.25 3.78
C VAL A 82 3.05 -14.72 4.69
N LYS A 83 3.41 -13.92 5.69
CA LYS A 83 4.46 -14.25 6.65
C LYS A 83 4.30 -13.41 7.91
N ILE A 84 4.67 -13.96 9.04
CA ILE A 84 4.76 -13.23 10.30
C ILE A 84 6.16 -13.45 10.84
N GLU A 85 6.88 -12.37 11.09
CA GLU A 85 8.27 -12.46 11.54
C GLU A 85 8.65 -11.23 12.32
N ASP A 86 9.35 -11.43 13.43
CA ASP A 86 9.88 -10.35 14.26
C ASP A 86 8.85 -9.29 14.67
N GLY A 87 7.62 -9.73 14.94
CA GLY A 87 6.55 -8.82 15.36
C GLY A 87 5.90 -8.05 14.22
N PHE A 88 6.15 -8.43 12.98
CA PHE A 88 5.55 -7.81 11.80
C PHE A 88 4.71 -8.81 11.01
N ASN A 89 3.57 -8.33 10.53
CA ASN A 89 2.77 -9.05 9.57
C ASN A 89 3.18 -8.58 8.18
N PHE A 90 3.57 -9.51 7.31
CA PHE A 90 3.94 -9.24 5.94
C PHE A 90 2.74 -9.53 5.04
N TYR A 91 2.31 -8.52 4.32
CA TYR A 91 1.12 -8.56 3.48
C TYR A 91 1.49 -8.57 2.01
N GLN A 92 0.64 -9.24 1.24
CA GLN A 92 0.77 -9.27 -0.20
C GLN A 92 -0.60 -9.16 -0.83
N LYS A 93 -0.69 -8.41 -1.90
CA LYS A 93 -1.88 -8.36 -2.74
C LYS A 93 -1.49 -8.72 -4.15
N SER A 94 -2.16 -9.71 -4.71
CA SER A 94 -2.00 -10.09 -6.10
C SER A 94 -2.81 -9.13 -6.95
N LEU A 95 -2.17 -8.54 -7.95
CA LEU A 95 -2.84 -7.64 -8.88
C LEU A 95 -3.18 -8.41 -10.14
N MET A 96 -4.48 -8.48 -10.45
CA MET A 96 -4.91 -9.15 -11.65
C MET A 96 -4.84 -8.18 -12.81
N ASN A 97 -3.98 -8.49 -13.76
CA ASN A 97 -3.92 -7.72 -14.99
C ASN A 97 -5.16 -8.06 -15.79
N SER A 98 -5.89 -7.03 -16.26
CA SER A 98 -7.10 -7.25 -17.04
C SER A 98 -6.86 -8.07 -18.30
N LEU A 99 -5.64 -8.06 -18.81
CA LEU A 99 -5.28 -8.84 -19.99
C LEU A 99 -5.16 -10.34 -19.70
N MET A 100 -5.16 -10.70 -18.43
CA MET A 100 -5.09 -12.09 -18.01
C MET A 100 -6.44 -12.78 -18.05
N GLN A 101 -7.45 -12.06 -18.34
CA GLN A 101 -8.82 -12.59 -18.31
C GLN A 101 -9.32 -13.03 -19.64
#